data_41f36b586c8583bab910eb7a9f9827c7
#
_entry.id   41f36b586c8583bab910eb7a9f9827c7
#
_cell.length_a   1.000
_cell.length_b   1.000
_cell.length_c   1.000
_cell.angle_alpha   90.00
_cell.angle_beta   90.00
_cell.angle_gamma   90.00
#
_symmetry.space_group_name_H-M   'P 1'
#
loop_
_entity.id
_entity.type
_entity.pdbx_description
1 polymer ?
#
loop_
_entity_poly.entity_id
_entity_poly.type
_entity_poly.pdbx_seq_one_letter_code
_entity_poly.pdbx_strand_id
1 'polypeptide(L)'
;DAPVVRSQILLDDEDRPRPQIRRGTGTVINRGAATAPAPTLGGTTGQASFNFEGESVHAVAKAILGDMLGQNYVIAPEVQGTVTLATPQPVSPAQALSLLEMVLGWNNARMIYSDGRYNIVPADTAMATGAVAPRTGSAAAARGFEARTVQLQYISATEMEKILEPYARPNSIVNVDNGRNVITVAGTRAELENYLRTIEIFDVDWLAGMSVGVFPIQTGRADRVANDLEKIFGADSGTPSAGMFRFLPLENANAVLVITPQPRYLDQIQQWLDRIDTAGGSARLFSYELRYIKARDLAERLSEAVGGARILLK
;
A
#
# COMPACT_ATOMS: atom_id res chain seq x y z
N ASP A 1 58.90 -0.96 44.26
CA ASP A 1 58.54 -1.12 42.86
C ASP A 1 57.04 -1.30 42.78
N ALA A 2 56.38 -0.25 42.35
CA ALA A 2 54.94 -0.25 42.16
C ALA A 2 54.54 -1.14 40.98
N PRO A 3 53.44 -1.88 41.01
CA PRO A 3 52.96 -2.68 39.91
C PRO A 3 52.53 -1.76 38.75
N VAL A 4 53.14 -1.94 37.59
CA VAL A 4 52.71 -1.29 36.36
C VAL A 4 51.36 -1.89 35.99
N VAL A 5 50.29 -1.13 36.28
CA VAL A 5 48.97 -1.37 35.72
C VAL A 5 49.08 -1.08 34.23
N ARG A 6 49.21 -2.12 33.43
CA ARG A 6 48.98 -1.97 31.97
C ARG A 6 47.51 -1.62 31.79
N SER A 7 47.31 -0.35 31.46
CA SER A 7 46.02 0.19 31.05
C SER A 7 45.32 -0.78 30.06
N GLN A 8 44.09 -1.08 30.36
CA GLN A 8 43.12 -1.62 29.39
C GLN A 8 43.29 -0.86 28.08
N ILE A 9 43.53 -1.59 27.02
CA ILE A 9 43.28 -1.08 25.69
C ILE A 9 41.78 -0.87 25.68
N LEU A 10 41.35 0.36 25.97
CA LEU A 10 40.05 0.88 25.55
C LEU A 10 40.15 0.79 24.01
N LEU A 11 39.51 -0.22 23.43
CA LEU A 11 39.21 -0.20 22.01
C LEU A 11 38.46 1.11 21.82
N ASP A 12 39.09 2.04 21.10
CA ASP A 12 38.47 3.32 20.75
C ASP A 12 37.11 3.01 20.16
N ASP A 13 36.12 3.81 20.55
CA ASP A 13 34.72 3.73 20.09
C ASP A 13 34.63 3.96 18.57
N GLU A 14 35.73 4.31 17.92
CA GLU A 14 35.87 4.52 16.47
C GLU A 14 35.91 3.21 15.66
N ASP A 15 36.32 2.09 16.24
CA ASP A 15 36.42 0.78 15.55
C ASP A 15 35.17 -0.07 15.64
N ARG A 16 34.11 0.43 16.30
CA ARG A 16 32.83 -0.28 16.34
C ARG A 16 32.07 -0.08 15.05
N PRO A 17 31.58 -1.16 14.39
CA PRO A 17 30.75 -1.01 13.21
C PRO A 17 29.48 -0.21 13.57
N ARG A 18 29.33 0.96 12.95
CA ARG A 18 28.21 1.87 13.22
C ARG A 18 26.99 1.46 12.41
N PRO A 19 25.77 1.63 12.94
CA PRO A 19 24.56 1.43 12.18
C PRO A 19 24.51 2.30 10.93
N GLN A 20 24.13 1.72 9.79
CA GLN A 20 23.89 2.46 8.56
C GLN A 20 22.39 2.66 8.41
N ILE A 21 21.93 3.91 8.48
CA ILE A 21 20.51 4.26 8.45
C ILE A 21 20.23 5.13 7.23
N ARG A 22 19.34 4.67 6.35
CA ARG A 22 18.71 5.44 5.30
C ARG A 22 17.28 5.76 5.74
N ARG A 23 16.98 7.03 5.98
CA ARG A 23 15.62 7.47 6.29
C ARG A 23 14.86 7.73 5.01
N GLY A 24 13.71 7.08 4.86
CA GLY A 24 12.75 7.34 3.79
C GLY A 24 11.90 8.57 4.09
N THR A 25 11.09 8.97 3.12
CA THR A 25 10.19 10.13 3.23
C THR A 25 9.02 9.88 4.19
N GLY A 26 8.74 8.63 4.52
CA GLY A 26 7.55 8.21 5.28
C GLY A 26 6.24 8.33 4.48
N THR A 27 6.33 8.63 3.19
CA THR A 27 5.17 8.78 2.30
C THR A 27 4.93 7.47 1.57
N VAL A 28 3.82 6.82 1.87
CA VAL A 28 3.40 5.55 1.27
C VAL A 28 2.12 5.68 0.42
N ILE A 29 1.56 6.89 0.37
CA ILE A 29 0.40 7.26 -0.47
C ILE A 29 0.58 8.67 -1.02
N ASN A 30 0.00 8.96 -2.19
CA ASN A 30 -0.09 10.31 -2.74
C ASN A 30 -1.20 11.10 -2.03
N ARG A 31 -0.81 11.88 -1.01
CA ARG A 31 -1.76 12.70 -0.24
C ARG A 31 -2.40 13.80 -1.08
N GLY A 32 -1.70 14.33 -2.07
CA GLY A 32 -2.25 15.34 -2.99
C GLY A 32 -3.45 14.81 -3.76
N ALA A 33 -3.31 13.61 -4.36
CA ALA A 33 -4.41 12.94 -5.04
C ALA A 33 -5.55 12.56 -4.08
N ALA A 34 -5.22 12.11 -2.86
CA ALA A 34 -6.21 11.72 -1.85
C ALA A 34 -7.07 12.90 -1.37
N THR A 35 -6.50 14.11 -1.29
CA THR A 35 -7.20 15.32 -0.82
C THR A 35 -7.74 16.18 -1.96
N ALA A 36 -7.47 15.84 -3.21
CA ALA A 36 -7.98 16.57 -4.36
C ALA A 36 -9.53 16.58 -4.35
N PRO A 37 -10.17 17.72 -4.65
CA PRO A 37 -11.62 17.79 -4.72
C PRO A 37 -12.15 16.81 -5.77
N ALA A 38 -13.38 16.33 -5.55
CA ALA A 38 -14.04 15.49 -6.56
C ALA A 38 -14.16 16.26 -7.88
N PRO A 39 -13.93 15.61 -9.03
CA PRO A 39 -14.12 16.26 -10.33
C PRO A 39 -15.55 16.80 -10.45
N THR A 40 -15.67 18.07 -10.76
CA THR A 40 -16.97 18.67 -11.03
C THR A 40 -17.39 18.35 -12.45
N LEU A 41 -18.60 17.86 -12.65
CA LEU A 41 -19.19 17.73 -13.97
C LEU A 41 -19.32 19.13 -14.58
N GLY A 42 -18.53 19.40 -15.61
CA GLY A 42 -18.55 20.69 -16.32
C GLY A 42 -19.92 20.94 -16.97
N GLY A 43 -20.44 22.12 -16.75
CA GLY A 43 -21.70 22.56 -17.29
C GLY A 43 -22.34 23.55 -16.32
N THR A 44 -22.27 24.83 -16.66
CA THR A 44 -22.61 25.92 -15.75
C THR A 44 -24.09 26.31 -15.76
N THR A 45 -24.89 25.82 -16.70
CA THR A 45 -26.31 26.15 -16.82
C THR A 45 -27.14 24.89 -16.86
N GLY A 46 -28.01 24.73 -15.87
CA GLY A 46 -29.05 23.71 -15.88
C GLY A 46 -30.05 24.01 -16.99
N GLN A 47 -30.38 23.01 -17.81
CA GLN A 47 -31.28 23.15 -18.95
C GLN A 47 -32.64 22.51 -18.70
N ALA A 48 -32.74 21.51 -17.85
CA ALA A 48 -33.97 20.80 -17.57
C ALA A 48 -34.00 20.26 -16.15
N SER A 49 -35.18 20.18 -15.57
CA SER A 49 -35.47 19.43 -14.36
C SER A 49 -36.32 18.22 -14.72
N PHE A 50 -36.10 17.12 -14.01
CA PHE A 50 -36.83 15.88 -14.25
C PHE A 50 -37.60 15.47 -13.00
N ASN A 51 -38.79 14.90 -13.23
CA ASN A 51 -39.57 14.24 -12.20
C ASN A 51 -40.17 12.96 -12.79
N PHE A 52 -39.52 11.85 -12.52
CA PHE A 52 -39.95 10.52 -12.94
C PHE A 52 -40.40 9.73 -11.71
N GLU A 53 -41.61 9.25 -11.70
CA GLU A 53 -42.19 8.44 -10.63
C GLU A 53 -42.64 7.08 -11.19
N GLY A 54 -41.80 6.03 -11.00
CA GLY A 54 -42.10 4.70 -11.54
C GLY A 54 -42.09 4.61 -13.05
N GLU A 55 -41.39 5.54 -13.72
CA GLU A 55 -41.26 5.56 -15.17
C GLU A 55 -40.35 4.47 -15.70
N SER A 56 -40.59 4.01 -16.92
CA SER A 56 -39.73 3.00 -17.54
C SER A 56 -38.34 3.57 -17.86
N VAL A 57 -37.31 2.74 -17.78
CA VAL A 57 -35.94 3.08 -18.21
C VAL A 57 -35.93 3.64 -19.63
N HIS A 58 -36.79 3.14 -20.52
CA HIS A 58 -36.93 3.62 -21.90
C HIS A 58 -37.45 5.06 -21.96
N ALA A 59 -38.42 5.41 -21.13
CA ALA A 59 -38.95 6.78 -21.07
C ALA A 59 -37.90 7.75 -20.56
N VAL A 60 -37.15 7.37 -19.53
CA VAL A 60 -36.04 8.18 -18.98
C VAL A 60 -34.93 8.37 -20.01
N ALA A 61 -34.51 7.30 -20.69
CA ALA A 61 -33.50 7.38 -21.74
C ALA A 61 -33.95 8.27 -22.91
N LYS A 62 -35.23 8.18 -23.31
CA LYS A 62 -35.83 9.07 -24.33
C LYS A 62 -35.77 10.53 -23.90
N ALA A 63 -36.22 10.85 -22.70
CA ALA A 63 -36.23 12.23 -22.20
C ALA A 63 -34.83 12.84 -22.12
N ILE A 64 -33.85 12.07 -21.67
CA ILE A 64 -32.47 12.57 -21.48
C ILE A 64 -31.70 12.54 -22.81
N LEU A 65 -31.57 11.39 -23.47
CA LEU A 65 -30.76 11.27 -24.69
C LEU A 65 -31.44 11.90 -25.91
N GLY A 66 -32.74 11.64 -26.10
CA GLY A 66 -33.50 12.15 -27.24
C GLY A 66 -33.87 13.60 -27.10
N ASP A 67 -34.71 13.92 -26.10
CA ASP A 67 -35.38 15.22 -26.03
C ASP A 67 -34.41 16.31 -25.51
N MET A 68 -33.58 16.03 -24.50
CA MET A 68 -32.65 17.01 -23.93
C MET A 68 -31.36 17.11 -24.71
N LEU A 69 -30.70 15.96 -25.01
CA LEU A 69 -29.36 15.93 -25.59
C LEU A 69 -29.35 15.82 -27.12
N GLY A 70 -30.48 15.51 -27.75
CA GLY A 70 -30.58 15.33 -29.20
C GLY A 70 -29.65 14.23 -29.75
N GLN A 71 -29.38 13.20 -28.95
CA GLN A 71 -28.44 12.12 -29.30
C GLN A 71 -29.18 10.90 -29.84
N ASN A 72 -28.60 10.24 -30.80
CA ASN A 72 -29.07 8.94 -31.28
C ASN A 72 -28.78 7.86 -30.22
N TYR A 73 -29.77 6.99 -30.00
CA TYR A 73 -29.61 5.89 -29.05
C TYR A 73 -30.38 4.64 -29.48
N VAL A 74 -29.93 3.50 -28.99
CA VAL A 74 -30.59 2.19 -29.17
C VAL A 74 -30.60 1.51 -27.80
N ILE A 75 -31.71 0.86 -27.46
CA ILE A 75 -31.87 0.11 -26.23
C ILE A 75 -32.05 -1.37 -26.58
N ALA A 76 -31.25 -2.22 -26.00
CA ALA A 76 -31.41 -3.67 -26.14
C ALA A 76 -32.72 -4.13 -25.49
N PRO A 77 -33.44 -5.07 -26.07
CA PRO A 77 -34.78 -5.47 -25.60
C PRO A 77 -34.75 -6.13 -24.20
N GLU A 78 -33.58 -6.64 -23.77
CA GLU A 78 -33.39 -7.20 -22.46
C GLU A 78 -33.30 -6.15 -21.34
N VAL A 79 -33.06 -4.88 -21.69
CA VAL A 79 -32.99 -3.79 -20.74
C VAL A 79 -34.39 -3.34 -20.35
N GLN A 80 -34.81 -3.64 -19.15
CA GLN A 80 -36.09 -3.32 -18.59
C GLN A 80 -35.93 -2.78 -17.17
N GLY A 81 -36.99 -2.16 -16.64
CA GLY A 81 -37.02 -1.66 -15.27
C GLY A 81 -37.75 -0.34 -15.15
N THR A 82 -37.97 0.06 -13.92
CA THR A 82 -38.63 1.33 -13.56
C THR A 82 -37.71 2.21 -12.72
N VAL A 83 -37.94 3.50 -12.79
CA VAL A 83 -37.09 4.53 -12.19
C VAL A 83 -37.95 5.56 -11.51
N THR A 84 -37.58 5.93 -10.30
CA THR A 84 -38.04 7.12 -9.61
C THR A 84 -36.88 8.07 -9.42
N LEU A 85 -36.92 9.22 -10.07
CA LEU A 85 -35.86 10.22 -10.04
C LEU A 85 -36.46 11.62 -10.09
N ALA A 86 -36.13 12.44 -9.13
CA ALA A 86 -36.53 13.85 -9.10
C ALA A 86 -35.28 14.75 -9.04
N THR A 87 -35.27 15.78 -9.89
CA THR A 87 -34.25 16.83 -9.87
C THR A 87 -34.91 18.19 -9.64
N PRO A 88 -35.09 18.63 -8.38
CA PRO A 88 -35.73 19.91 -8.06
C PRO A 88 -35.07 21.12 -8.69
N GLN A 89 -33.74 21.02 -8.91
CA GLN A 89 -32.94 22.03 -9.61
C GLN A 89 -32.64 21.59 -11.04
N PRO A 90 -32.62 22.53 -12.00
CA PRO A 90 -32.21 22.20 -13.36
C PRO A 90 -30.80 21.62 -13.42
N VAL A 91 -30.62 20.54 -14.19
CA VAL A 91 -29.34 19.85 -14.37
C VAL A 91 -28.73 20.17 -15.73
N SER A 92 -27.41 20.21 -15.77
CA SER A 92 -26.68 20.38 -17.02
C SER A 92 -26.71 19.09 -17.86
N PRO A 93 -26.39 19.15 -19.16
CA PRO A 93 -26.27 17.98 -20.02
C PRO A 93 -25.34 16.88 -19.46
N ALA A 94 -24.20 17.26 -18.90
CA ALA A 94 -23.25 16.33 -18.30
C ALA A 94 -23.79 15.67 -17.03
N GLN A 95 -24.53 16.44 -16.20
CA GLN A 95 -25.20 15.91 -15.02
C GLN A 95 -26.34 14.96 -15.40
N ALA A 96 -27.16 15.32 -16.40
CA ALA A 96 -28.23 14.47 -16.89
C ALA A 96 -27.73 13.13 -17.41
N LEU A 97 -26.61 13.15 -18.16
CA LEU A 97 -25.96 11.93 -18.63
C LEU A 97 -25.47 11.05 -17.47
N SER A 98 -24.85 11.65 -16.45
CA SER A 98 -24.39 10.94 -15.25
C SER A 98 -25.57 10.36 -14.45
N LEU A 99 -26.68 11.08 -14.35
CA LEU A 99 -27.91 10.57 -13.72
C LEU A 99 -28.47 9.38 -14.49
N LEU A 100 -28.48 9.44 -15.83
CA LEU A 100 -28.89 8.32 -16.66
C LEU A 100 -27.99 7.10 -16.45
N GLU A 101 -26.67 7.28 -16.43
CA GLU A 101 -25.74 6.19 -16.15
C GLU A 101 -25.99 5.53 -14.79
N MET A 102 -26.27 6.33 -13.76
CA MET A 102 -26.60 5.85 -12.42
C MET A 102 -27.89 5.02 -12.42
N VAL A 103 -28.94 5.53 -13.06
CA VAL A 103 -30.22 4.85 -13.19
C VAL A 103 -30.12 3.55 -13.97
N LEU A 104 -29.38 3.55 -15.07
CA LEU A 104 -29.08 2.34 -15.84
C LEU A 104 -28.33 1.32 -15.00
N GLY A 105 -27.37 1.76 -14.18
CA GLY A 105 -26.63 0.89 -13.26
C GLY A 105 -27.53 0.19 -12.23
N TRP A 106 -28.58 0.86 -11.73
CA TRP A 106 -29.58 0.24 -10.84
C TRP A 106 -30.39 -0.86 -11.53
N ASN A 107 -30.61 -0.71 -12.83
CA ASN A 107 -31.35 -1.67 -13.65
C ASN A 107 -30.43 -2.64 -14.40
N ASN A 108 -29.22 -2.87 -13.88
CA ASN A 108 -28.21 -3.77 -14.48
C ASN A 108 -27.94 -3.50 -15.96
N ALA A 109 -27.95 -2.23 -16.38
CA ALA A 109 -27.67 -1.81 -17.73
C ALA A 109 -26.47 -0.86 -17.80
N ARG A 110 -25.84 -0.78 -18.97
CA ARG A 110 -24.72 0.10 -19.28
C ARG A 110 -25.01 0.85 -20.56
N MET A 111 -24.49 2.06 -20.64
CA MET A 111 -24.57 2.91 -21.81
C MET A 111 -23.20 3.03 -22.46
N ILE A 112 -23.05 2.58 -23.69
CA ILE A 112 -21.79 2.56 -24.46
C ILE A 112 -21.95 3.52 -25.64
N TYR A 113 -21.01 4.44 -25.83
CA TYR A 113 -21.00 5.31 -27.00
C TYR A 113 -20.10 4.72 -28.11
N SER A 114 -20.73 4.33 -29.21
CA SER A 114 -20.03 3.84 -30.40
C SER A 114 -20.77 4.23 -31.66
N ASP A 115 -20.05 4.40 -32.76
CA ASP A 115 -20.61 4.72 -34.10
C ASP A 115 -21.58 5.93 -34.11
N GLY A 116 -21.28 6.95 -33.30
CA GLY A 116 -22.07 8.17 -33.24
C GLY A 116 -23.41 8.05 -32.50
N ARG A 117 -23.63 6.98 -31.74
CA ARG A 117 -24.85 6.75 -30.97
C ARG A 117 -24.57 6.11 -29.61
N TYR A 118 -25.55 6.22 -28.71
CA TYR A 118 -25.53 5.53 -27.45
C TYR A 118 -26.21 4.17 -27.58
N ASN A 119 -25.54 3.10 -27.14
CA ASN A 119 -26.08 1.76 -27.08
C ASN A 119 -26.29 1.39 -25.63
N ILE A 120 -27.54 1.17 -25.23
CA ILE A 120 -27.90 0.76 -23.87
C ILE A 120 -28.09 -0.76 -23.88
N VAL A 121 -27.22 -1.45 -23.14
CA VAL A 121 -27.14 -2.92 -23.13
C VAL A 121 -27.11 -3.45 -21.70
N PRO A 122 -27.41 -4.72 -21.45
CA PRO A 122 -27.22 -5.33 -20.14
C PRO A 122 -25.76 -5.24 -19.68
N ALA A 123 -25.55 -5.07 -18.39
CA ALA A 123 -24.21 -4.84 -17.82
C ALA A 123 -23.25 -6.04 -18.01
N ASP A 124 -23.79 -7.25 -17.97
CA ASP A 124 -23.04 -8.50 -18.16
C ASP A 124 -22.56 -8.69 -19.60
N THR A 125 -23.26 -8.16 -20.56
CA THR A 125 -22.91 -8.25 -21.99
C THR A 125 -22.14 -7.03 -22.49
N ALA A 126 -22.04 -5.96 -21.72
CA ALA A 126 -21.45 -4.70 -22.13
C ALA A 126 -20.03 -4.82 -22.71
N MET A 127 -19.16 -5.64 -22.09
CA MET A 127 -17.82 -5.91 -22.59
C MET A 127 -17.81 -6.82 -23.84
N ALA A 128 -18.77 -7.73 -23.94
CA ALA A 128 -18.86 -8.69 -25.04
C ALA A 128 -19.37 -8.06 -26.36
N THR A 129 -19.91 -6.85 -26.31
CA THR A 129 -20.39 -6.16 -27.51
C THR A 129 -19.32 -5.79 -28.51
N GLY A 130 -18.03 -5.86 -28.11
CA GLY A 130 -16.90 -5.41 -28.94
C GLY A 130 -16.82 -3.88 -29.13
N ALA A 131 -17.77 -3.13 -28.59
CA ALA A 131 -17.81 -1.68 -28.71
C ALA A 131 -16.93 -0.94 -27.67
N VAL A 132 -16.51 -1.64 -26.62
CA VAL A 132 -15.67 -1.09 -25.56
C VAL A 132 -14.19 -1.36 -25.86
N ALA A 133 -13.51 -0.38 -26.46
CA ALA A 133 -12.08 -0.47 -26.68
C ALA A 133 -11.29 0.11 -25.50
N PRO A 134 -10.19 -0.55 -25.05
CA PRO A 134 -9.30 0.03 -24.05
C PRO A 134 -8.68 1.34 -24.53
N ARG A 135 -8.70 2.36 -23.70
CA ARG A 135 -8.08 3.67 -23.94
C ARG A 135 -7.15 4.02 -22.79
N THR A 136 -6.26 4.96 -23.00
CA THR A 136 -5.38 5.52 -21.97
C THR A 136 -5.82 6.93 -21.59
N GLY A 137 -5.32 7.42 -20.43
CA GLY A 137 -5.54 8.79 -19.99
C GLY A 137 -6.81 9.01 -19.16
N SER A 138 -7.17 10.29 -19.00
CA SER A 138 -8.24 10.72 -18.10
C SER A 138 -9.63 10.22 -18.51
N ALA A 139 -10.50 10.00 -17.54
CA ALA A 139 -11.90 9.66 -17.77
C ALA A 139 -12.78 10.89 -18.07
N ALA A 140 -12.25 12.12 -17.98
CA ALA A 140 -13.04 13.35 -18.14
C ALA A 140 -13.81 13.46 -19.46
N ALA A 141 -13.30 12.86 -20.54
CA ALA A 141 -13.92 12.82 -21.86
C ALA A 141 -14.77 11.57 -22.12
N ALA A 142 -14.95 10.70 -21.12
CA ALA A 142 -15.76 9.49 -21.29
C ALA A 142 -17.23 9.83 -21.55
N ARG A 143 -17.81 9.15 -22.54
CA ARG A 143 -19.21 9.37 -22.98
C ARG A 143 -20.11 8.19 -22.64
N GLY A 144 -19.84 7.49 -21.56
CA GLY A 144 -20.56 6.30 -21.16
C GLY A 144 -19.63 5.27 -20.55
N PHE A 145 -20.02 4.02 -20.63
CA PHE A 145 -19.20 2.91 -20.16
C PHE A 145 -18.02 2.68 -21.10
N GLU A 146 -16.83 2.88 -20.57
CA GLU A 146 -15.56 2.74 -21.31
C GLU A 146 -14.54 1.96 -20.51
N ALA A 147 -13.45 1.53 -21.15
CA ALA A 147 -12.31 0.92 -20.48
C ALA A 147 -11.11 1.86 -20.49
N ARG A 148 -10.36 1.87 -19.38
CA ARG A 148 -9.09 2.58 -19.23
C ARG A 148 -7.99 1.62 -18.85
N THR A 149 -6.89 1.69 -19.59
CA THR A 149 -5.67 0.93 -19.34
C THR A 149 -4.64 1.85 -18.73
N VAL A 150 -4.10 1.45 -17.60
CA VAL A 150 -3.10 2.20 -16.84
C VAL A 150 -1.87 1.35 -16.65
N GLN A 151 -0.71 1.91 -17.02
CA GLN A 151 0.58 1.33 -16.69
C GLN A 151 1.00 1.81 -15.31
N LEU A 152 1.25 0.87 -14.40
CA LEU A 152 1.69 1.14 -13.04
C LEU A 152 3.21 1.28 -12.99
N GLN A 153 3.69 2.21 -12.17
CA GLN A 153 5.11 2.52 -12.07
C GLN A 153 5.80 1.87 -10.87
N TYR A 154 5.12 1.82 -9.73
CA TYR A 154 5.74 1.47 -8.46
C TYR A 154 5.13 0.23 -7.80
N ILE A 155 3.83 0.04 -7.96
CA ILE A 155 3.11 -1.10 -7.38
C ILE A 155 2.85 -2.16 -8.45
N SER A 156 2.77 -3.43 -8.07
CA SER A 156 2.42 -4.49 -9.02
C SER A 156 0.93 -4.45 -9.39
N ALA A 157 0.60 -4.87 -10.60
CA ALA A 157 -0.77 -4.90 -11.07
C ALA A 157 -1.68 -5.80 -10.19
N THR A 158 -1.16 -6.91 -9.66
CA THR A 158 -1.88 -7.78 -8.73
C THR A 158 -2.16 -7.11 -7.37
N GLU A 159 -1.21 -6.32 -6.84
CA GLU A 159 -1.46 -5.60 -5.60
C GLU A 159 -2.44 -4.45 -5.81
N MET A 160 -2.36 -3.77 -6.94
CA MET A 160 -3.33 -2.73 -7.30
C MET A 160 -4.75 -3.30 -7.47
N GLU A 161 -4.88 -4.50 -8.05
CA GLU A 161 -6.14 -5.23 -8.12
C GLU A 161 -6.77 -5.41 -6.74
N LYS A 162 -6.02 -5.92 -5.77
CA LYS A 162 -6.49 -6.10 -4.38
C LYS A 162 -6.91 -4.78 -3.71
N ILE A 163 -6.21 -3.69 -4.02
CA ILE A 163 -6.55 -2.36 -3.50
C ILE A 163 -7.85 -1.86 -4.12
N LEU A 164 -8.05 -2.10 -5.41
CA LEU A 164 -9.26 -1.65 -6.13
C LEU A 164 -10.48 -2.51 -5.85
N GLU A 165 -10.31 -3.80 -5.59
CA GLU A 165 -11.41 -4.77 -5.43
C GLU A 165 -12.53 -4.30 -4.47
N PRO A 166 -12.25 -3.73 -3.27
CA PRO A 166 -13.30 -3.24 -2.37
C PRO A 166 -14.10 -2.06 -2.91
N TYR A 167 -13.56 -1.32 -3.88
CA TYR A 167 -14.16 -0.10 -4.46
C TYR A 167 -14.72 -0.33 -5.85
N ALA A 168 -14.29 -1.41 -6.51
CA ALA A 168 -14.69 -1.73 -7.86
C ALA A 168 -16.02 -2.49 -7.89
N ARG A 169 -16.84 -2.18 -8.88
CA ARG A 169 -18.02 -3.00 -9.14
C ARG A 169 -17.62 -4.37 -9.71
N PRO A 170 -18.46 -5.39 -9.57
CA PRO A 170 -18.21 -6.67 -10.22
C PRO A 170 -17.91 -6.49 -11.71
N ASN A 171 -16.88 -7.19 -12.20
CA ASN A 171 -16.40 -7.15 -13.59
C ASN A 171 -15.86 -5.77 -14.08
N SER A 172 -15.59 -4.84 -13.16
CA SER A 172 -14.94 -3.57 -13.53
C SER A 172 -13.44 -3.69 -13.74
N ILE A 173 -12.77 -4.64 -13.11
CA ILE A 173 -11.38 -4.97 -13.39
C ILE A 173 -11.38 -6.00 -14.52
N VAL A 174 -11.01 -5.55 -15.71
CA VAL A 174 -11.13 -6.32 -16.96
C VAL A 174 -9.91 -7.17 -17.21
N ASN A 175 -8.72 -6.63 -16.93
CA ASN A 175 -7.46 -7.31 -17.17
C ASN A 175 -6.37 -6.83 -16.23
N VAL A 176 -5.55 -7.78 -15.77
CA VAL A 176 -4.37 -7.56 -14.92
C VAL A 176 -3.17 -8.24 -15.58
N ASP A 177 -2.24 -7.46 -16.11
CA ASP A 177 -1.04 -7.94 -16.78
C ASP A 177 0.20 -7.61 -15.96
N ASN A 178 0.69 -8.60 -15.23
CA ASN A 178 1.90 -8.45 -14.42
C ASN A 178 3.18 -8.36 -15.26
N GLY A 179 3.19 -8.93 -16.45
CA GLY A 179 4.36 -8.91 -17.33
C GLY A 179 4.70 -7.50 -17.82
N ARG A 180 3.67 -6.70 -18.06
CA ARG A 180 3.80 -5.29 -18.47
C ARG A 180 3.49 -4.31 -17.36
N ASN A 181 3.10 -4.81 -16.20
CA ASN A 181 2.61 -4.04 -15.04
C ASN A 181 1.47 -3.08 -15.41
N VAL A 182 0.44 -3.63 -16.05
CA VAL A 182 -0.70 -2.88 -16.57
C VAL A 182 -1.99 -3.41 -15.99
N ILE A 183 -2.89 -2.50 -15.60
CA ILE A 183 -4.25 -2.82 -15.19
C ILE A 183 -5.26 -2.13 -16.12
N THR A 184 -6.31 -2.85 -16.51
CA THR A 184 -7.42 -2.30 -17.29
C THR A 184 -8.69 -2.34 -16.44
N VAL A 185 -9.29 -1.17 -16.25
CA VAL A 185 -10.54 -1.00 -15.52
C VAL A 185 -11.62 -0.46 -16.46
N ALA A 186 -12.85 -0.91 -16.28
CA ALA A 186 -14.00 -0.45 -17.05
C ALA A 186 -15.08 0.10 -16.13
N GLY A 187 -15.75 1.14 -16.58
CA GLY A 187 -16.81 1.79 -15.80
C GLY A 187 -17.41 2.96 -16.53
N THR A 188 -18.40 3.58 -15.89
CA THR A 188 -18.91 4.90 -16.26
C THR A 188 -17.84 5.96 -16.01
N ARG A 189 -18.05 7.16 -16.50
CA ARG A 189 -17.14 8.29 -16.25
C ARG A 189 -16.83 8.45 -14.75
N ALA A 190 -17.85 8.48 -13.90
CA ALA A 190 -17.68 8.67 -12.46
C ALA A 190 -16.93 7.49 -11.80
N GLU A 191 -17.24 6.25 -12.19
CA GLU A 191 -16.56 5.06 -11.72
C GLU A 191 -15.08 5.07 -12.12
N LEU A 192 -14.78 5.38 -13.38
CA LEU A 192 -13.41 5.48 -13.89
C LEU A 192 -12.61 6.59 -13.19
N GLU A 193 -13.21 7.77 -12.97
CA GLU A 193 -12.56 8.85 -12.22
C GLU A 193 -12.17 8.39 -10.80
N ASN A 194 -13.03 7.63 -10.13
CA ASN A 194 -12.71 7.06 -8.82
C ASN A 194 -11.62 6.00 -8.88
N TYR A 195 -11.67 5.08 -9.85
CA TYR A 195 -10.64 4.04 -10.00
C TYR A 195 -9.28 4.64 -10.34
N LEU A 196 -9.22 5.57 -11.30
CA LEU A 196 -7.99 6.24 -11.69
C LEU A 196 -7.38 7.05 -10.53
N ARG A 197 -8.23 7.74 -9.76
CA ARG A 197 -7.78 8.44 -8.54
C ARG A 197 -7.24 7.47 -7.50
N THR A 198 -7.89 6.33 -7.27
CA THR A 198 -7.38 5.31 -6.36
C THR A 198 -6.02 4.78 -6.82
N ILE A 199 -5.87 4.51 -8.11
CA ILE A 199 -4.57 4.13 -8.69
C ILE A 199 -3.52 5.22 -8.40
N GLU A 200 -3.80 6.48 -8.67
CA GLU A 200 -2.88 7.61 -8.44
C GLU A 200 -2.48 7.76 -6.97
N ILE A 201 -3.40 7.48 -6.03
CA ILE A 201 -3.12 7.53 -4.60
C ILE A 201 -2.11 6.46 -4.18
N PHE A 202 -2.23 5.25 -4.71
CA PHE A 202 -1.45 4.10 -4.25
C PHE A 202 -0.25 3.75 -5.14
N ASP A 203 -0.21 4.21 -6.41
CA ASP A 203 0.94 3.99 -7.29
C ASP A 203 2.05 5.01 -7.01
N VAL A 204 2.69 4.86 -5.87
CA VAL A 204 3.78 5.72 -5.39
C VAL A 204 5.04 4.91 -5.11
N ASP A 205 6.20 5.54 -5.17
CA ASP A 205 7.46 4.91 -4.79
C ASP A 205 7.50 4.62 -3.28
N TRP A 206 6.95 3.47 -2.93
CA TRP A 206 6.90 3.00 -1.54
C TRP A 206 8.31 2.72 -0.99
N LEU A 207 9.29 2.34 -1.85
CA LEU A 207 10.68 2.13 -1.43
C LEU A 207 11.36 3.44 -1.00
N ALA A 208 11.06 4.55 -1.68
CA ALA A 208 11.52 5.88 -1.25
C ALA A 208 10.84 6.30 0.06
N GLY A 209 9.62 5.84 0.30
CA GLY A 209 8.88 6.05 1.55
C GLY A 209 9.44 5.26 2.73
N MET A 210 10.01 4.07 2.47
CA MET A 210 10.52 3.18 3.51
C MET A 210 11.88 3.63 4.03
N SER A 211 12.05 3.49 5.32
CA SER A 211 13.32 3.69 6.03
C SER A 211 13.99 2.34 6.26
N VAL A 212 15.28 2.30 6.01
CA VAL A 212 16.08 1.07 6.11
C VAL A 212 17.27 1.33 7.02
N GLY A 213 17.49 0.44 7.99
CA GLY A 213 18.63 0.46 8.88
C GLY A 213 19.35 -0.89 8.89
N VAL A 214 20.67 -0.87 8.81
CA VAL A 214 21.52 -2.04 9.02
C VAL A 214 22.20 -1.88 10.37
N PHE A 215 21.91 -2.79 11.28
CA PHE A 215 22.41 -2.76 12.65
C PHE A 215 23.34 -3.94 12.89
N PRO A 216 24.65 -3.72 13.05
CA PRO A 216 25.59 -4.78 13.37
C PRO A 216 25.37 -5.29 14.80
N ILE A 217 25.43 -6.61 14.98
CA ILE A 217 25.26 -7.29 16.26
C ILE A 217 26.64 -7.69 16.78
N GLN A 218 26.99 -7.28 18.00
CA GLN A 218 28.28 -7.52 18.61
C GLN A 218 28.30 -8.80 19.46
N THR A 219 27.23 -9.02 20.23
CA THR A 219 27.11 -10.15 21.14
C THR A 219 25.93 -11.03 20.72
N GLY A 220 26.21 -12.12 20.06
CA GLY A 220 25.19 -13.03 19.60
C GLY A 220 25.17 -13.20 18.09
N ARG A 221 24.08 -13.80 17.60
CA ARG A 221 23.89 -14.09 16.19
C ARG A 221 22.72 -13.27 15.65
N ALA A 222 22.90 -12.66 14.49
CA ALA A 222 21.91 -11.84 13.84
C ALA A 222 20.58 -12.58 13.57
N ASP A 223 20.63 -13.87 13.26
CA ASP A 223 19.45 -14.71 13.05
C ASP A 223 18.56 -14.81 14.30
N ARG A 224 19.16 -14.99 15.48
CA ARG A 224 18.41 -15.05 16.74
C ARG A 224 17.79 -13.71 17.10
N VAL A 225 18.58 -12.64 17.00
CA VAL A 225 18.10 -11.28 17.30
C VAL A 225 16.98 -10.87 16.36
N ALA A 226 17.12 -11.15 15.05
CA ALA A 226 16.05 -10.87 14.09
C ALA A 226 14.77 -11.64 14.40
N ASN A 227 14.86 -12.94 14.75
CA ASN A 227 13.71 -13.75 15.14
C ASN A 227 13.03 -13.25 16.43
N ASP A 228 13.80 -12.81 17.41
CA ASP A 228 13.25 -12.28 18.66
C ASP A 228 12.56 -10.93 18.44
N LEU A 229 13.12 -10.08 17.59
CA LEU A 229 12.48 -8.82 17.18
C LEU A 229 11.20 -9.07 16.36
N GLU A 230 11.20 -10.07 15.48
CA GLU A 230 10.01 -10.44 14.70
C GLU A 230 8.89 -10.93 15.61
N LYS A 231 9.18 -11.70 16.67
CA LYS A 231 8.17 -12.12 17.67
C LYS A 231 7.58 -10.95 18.43
N ILE A 232 8.38 -9.90 18.72
CA ILE A 232 7.95 -8.74 19.51
C ILE A 232 7.21 -7.70 18.66
N PHE A 233 7.67 -7.45 17.42
CA PHE A 233 7.21 -6.35 16.56
C PHE A 233 6.68 -6.80 15.20
N GLY A 234 6.82 -8.08 14.84
CA GLY A 234 6.36 -8.63 13.57
C GLY A 234 4.85 -8.65 13.42
N ALA A 235 4.38 -9.10 12.27
CA ALA A 235 2.96 -9.08 11.91
C ALA A 235 2.06 -9.84 12.89
N ASP A 236 2.57 -10.93 13.47
CA ASP A 236 1.82 -11.82 14.38
C ASP A 236 1.97 -11.45 15.86
N SER A 237 2.63 -10.34 16.18
CA SER A 237 2.95 -9.96 17.58
C SER A 237 1.76 -9.49 18.40
N GLY A 238 0.61 -9.18 17.78
CA GLY A 238 -0.57 -8.63 18.47
C GLY A 238 -0.37 -7.22 19.02
N THR A 239 0.76 -6.57 18.75
CA THR A 239 1.04 -5.18 19.20
C THR A 239 0.43 -4.18 18.23
N PRO A 240 0.16 -2.92 18.64
CA PRO A 240 -0.32 -1.87 17.73
C PRO A 240 0.63 -1.54 16.57
N SER A 241 1.90 -1.95 16.67
CA SER A 241 2.92 -1.80 15.63
C SER A 241 3.11 -3.06 14.77
N ALA A 242 2.26 -4.08 14.94
CA ALA A 242 2.32 -5.32 14.17
C ALA A 242 2.33 -5.03 12.66
N GLY A 243 3.26 -5.66 11.93
CA GLY A 243 3.39 -5.48 10.49
C GLY A 243 4.06 -4.18 10.02
N MET A 244 4.40 -3.26 10.93
CA MET A 244 5.12 -2.02 10.58
C MET A 244 6.64 -2.23 10.44
N PHE A 245 7.13 -3.39 10.83
CA PHE A 245 8.54 -3.74 10.78
C PHE A 245 8.76 -5.02 9.99
N ARG A 246 9.88 -5.05 9.29
CA ARG A 246 10.41 -6.28 8.70
C ARG A 246 11.87 -6.42 9.10
N PHE A 247 12.20 -7.54 9.72
CA PHE A 247 13.54 -7.85 10.21
C PHE A 247 14.16 -8.97 9.36
N LEU A 248 15.34 -8.72 8.80
CA LEU A 248 16.05 -9.69 7.97
C LEU A 248 17.46 -9.87 8.51
N PRO A 249 17.89 -11.09 8.87
CA PRO A 249 19.26 -11.35 9.30
C PRO A 249 20.21 -11.30 8.11
N LEU A 250 21.31 -10.58 8.25
CA LEU A 250 22.45 -10.55 7.34
C LEU A 250 23.59 -11.38 7.96
N GLU A 251 23.59 -12.69 7.73
CA GLU A 251 24.50 -13.63 8.40
C GLU A 251 25.97 -13.30 8.16
N ASN A 252 26.34 -12.96 6.91
CA ASN A 252 27.73 -12.67 6.53
C ASN A 252 28.29 -11.43 7.25
N ALA A 253 27.44 -10.47 7.56
CA ALA A 253 27.82 -9.23 8.23
C ALA A 253 27.52 -9.26 9.74
N ASN A 254 26.93 -10.34 10.25
CA ASN A 254 26.35 -10.45 11.59
C ASN A 254 25.54 -9.19 11.95
N ALA A 255 24.64 -8.79 11.07
CA ALA A 255 23.83 -7.59 11.21
C ALA A 255 22.34 -7.90 10.99
N VAL A 256 21.46 -7.06 11.53
CA VAL A 256 20.01 -7.11 11.26
C VAL A 256 19.63 -5.94 10.37
N LEU A 257 19.02 -6.26 9.23
CA LEU A 257 18.39 -5.28 8.36
C LEU A 257 16.96 -5.03 8.86
N VAL A 258 16.63 -3.79 9.11
CA VAL A 258 15.30 -3.35 9.57
C VAL A 258 14.68 -2.44 8.52
N ILE A 259 13.46 -2.75 8.10
CA ILE A 259 12.69 -1.96 7.14
C ILE A 259 11.40 -1.51 7.84
N THR A 260 11.10 -0.21 7.79
CA THR A 260 9.91 0.38 8.40
C THR A 260 9.44 1.62 7.63
N PRO A 261 8.12 1.88 7.52
CA PRO A 261 7.61 3.12 6.93
C PRO A 261 7.85 4.36 7.82
N GLN A 262 8.19 4.18 9.11
CA GLN A 262 8.37 5.26 10.07
C GLN A 262 9.83 5.47 10.43
N PRO A 263 10.49 6.55 9.96
CA PRO A 263 11.91 6.81 10.23
C PRO A 263 12.27 6.84 11.72
N ARG A 264 11.36 7.33 12.57
CA ARG A 264 11.56 7.45 14.03
C ARG A 264 11.75 6.09 14.71
N TYR A 265 11.17 5.05 14.16
CA TYR A 265 11.29 3.71 14.75
C TYR A 265 12.68 3.12 14.60
N LEU A 266 13.45 3.52 13.62
CA LEU A 266 14.84 3.06 13.51
C LEU A 266 15.70 3.48 14.71
N ASP A 267 15.49 4.70 15.21
CA ASP A 267 16.20 5.20 16.40
C ASP A 267 15.79 4.42 17.67
N GLN A 268 14.51 4.04 17.77
CA GLN A 268 14.02 3.20 18.88
C GLN A 268 14.56 1.77 18.78
N ILE A 269 14.56 1.17 17.60
CA ILE A 269 15.11 -0.17 17.36
C ILE A 269 16.61 -0.20 17.69
N GLN A 270 17.36 0.83 17.35
CA GLN A 270 18.76 0.94 17.73
C GLN A 270 18.93 0.86 19.24
N GLN A 271 18.16 1.64 20.02
CA GLN A 271 18.21 1.61 21.47
C GLN A 271 17.84 0.23 22.05
N TRP A 272 16.88 -0.45 21.45
CA TRP A 272 16.50 -1.81 21.85
C TRP A 272 17.60 -2.82 21.51
N LEU A 273 18.20 -2.75 20.36
CA LEU A 273 19.30 -3.60 19.94
C LEU A 273 20.51 -3.41 20.85
N ASP A 274 20.88 -2.18 21.18
CA ASP A 274 21.96 -1.87 22.11
C ASP A 274 21.71 -2.50 23.50
N ARG A 275 20.45 -2.52 23.97
CA ARG A 275 20.08 -3.16 25.25
C ARG A 275 20.10 -4.67 25.18
N ILE A 276 19.61 -5.27 24.09
CA ILE A 276 19.59 -6.73 23.91
C ILE A 276 21.03 -7.23 23.76
N ASP A 277 21.84 -6.52 22.98
CA ASP A 277 23.23 -6.86 22.74
C ASP A 277 24.06 -6.74 24.04
N THR A 278 23.79 -5.76 24.89
CA THR A 278 24.43 -5.64 26.22
C THR A 278 23.89 -6.66 27.23
N ALA A 279 22.64 -7.04 27.17
CA ALA A 279 22.01 -8.01 28.09
C ALA A 279 22.36 -9.47 27.73
N GLY A 280 22.64 -9.74 26.45
CA GLY A 280 23.05 -11.06 25.96
C GLY A 280 24.50 -11.43 26.30
N GLY A 281 25.08 -10.82 27.33
CA GLY A 281 26.47 -10.92 27.72
C GLY A 281 27.09 -12.31 27.47
N SER A 282 27.75 -12.43 26.33
CA SER A 282 28.65 -13.55 26.11
C SER A 282 29.67 -13.58 27.27
N ALA A 283 29.91 -14.75 27.79
CA ALA A 283 30.94 -14.96 28.81
C ALA A 283 32.23 -14.24 28.35
N ARG A 284 32.55 -13.14 29.02
CA ARG A 284 33.77 -12.40 28.71
C ARG A 284 34.92 -13.22 29.21
N LEU A 285 35.86 -13.60 28.33
CA LEU A 285 37.08 -14.29 28.71
C LEU A 285 38.05 -13.26 29.28
N PHE A 286 38.29 -13.34 30.57
CA PHE A 286 39.34 -12.58 31.23
C PHE A 286 40.53 -13.49 31.44
N SER A 287 41.73 -13.08 30.99
CA SER A 287 42.97 -13.78 31.23
C SER A 287 43.81 -12.98 32.20
N TYR A 288 44.20 -13.61 33.32
CA TYR A 288 45.05 -13.01 34.33
C TYR A 288 46.27 -13.85 34.56
N GLU A 289 47.44 -13.24 34.62
CA GLU A 289 48.69 -13.88 35.00
C GLU A 289 48.86 -13.72 36.52
N LEU A 290 48.87 -14.86 37.22
CA LEU A 290 48.95 -14.87 38.69
C LEU A 290 50.41 -14.96 39.14
N ARG A 291 50.83 -14.07 40.04
CA ARG A 291 52.20 -14.01 40.58
C ARG A 291 52.39 -14.61 41.98
N TYR A 292 51.35 -14.60 42.80
CA TYR A 292 51.49 -14.91 44.22
C TYR A 292 50.52 -15.98 44.73
N ILE A 293 49.62 -16.47 43.93
CA ILE A 293 48.67 -17.52 44.31
C ILE A 293 48.64 -18.58 43.19
N LYS A 294 48.44 -19.83 43.57
CA LYS A 294 48.28 -20.90 42.56
C LYS A 294 46.95 -20.74 41.85
N ALA A 295 46.98 -20.88 40.54
CA ALA A 295 45.78 -20.71 39.69
C ALA A 295 44.62 -21.62 40.12
N ARG A 296 44.91 -22.79 40.63
CA ARG A 296 43.92 -23.75 41.11
C ARG A 296 43.19 -23.24 42.37
N ASP A 297 43.92 -22.70 43.35
CA ASP A 297 43.35 -22.21 44.61
C ASP A 297 42.48 -20.96 44.40
N LEU A 298 42.87 -20.12 43.45
CA LEU A 298 42.04 -18.96 43.06
C LEU A 298 40.80 -19.41 42.28
N ALA A 299 40.90 -20.41 41.42
CA ALA A 299 39.77 -20.93 40.66
C ALA A 299 38.69 -21.55 41.53
N GLU A 300 39.11 -22.32 42.57
CA GLU A 300 38.15 -22.87 43.55
C GLU A 300 37.41 -21.76 44.30
N ARG A 301 38.09 -20.75 44.79
CA ARG A 301 37.46 -19.62 45.52
C ARG A 301 36.56 -18.74 44.65
N LEU A 302 36.97 -18.55 43.39
CA LEU A 302 36.12 -17.80 42.45
C LEU A 302 34.89 -18.60 42.00
N SER A 303 34.99 -19.91 41.89
CA SER A 303 33.83 -20.76 41.56
C SER A 303 32.77 -20.76 42.66
N GLU A 304 33.20 -20.66 43.92
CA GLU A 304 32.33 -20.53 45.09
C GLU A 304 31.67 -19.13 45.19
N ALA A 305 32.41 -18.07 44.78
CA ALA A 305 31.94 -16.69 44.92
C ALA A 305 31.04 -16.23 43.79
N VAL A 306 31.21 -16.74 42.55
CA VAL A 306 30.59 -16.22 41.34
C VAL A 306 29.53 -17.17 40.75
N GLY A 307 29.30 -18.31 41.37
CA GLY A 307 28.23 -19.27 41.02
C GLY A 307 27.92 -19.42 39.52
N GLY A 308 28.73 -20.18 38.79
CA GLY A 308 28.46 -20.51 37.39
C GLY A 308 29.47 -20.06 36.34
N ALA A 309 30.55 -19.38 36.71
CA ALA A 309 31.65 -19.04 35.80
C ALA A 309 32.47 -20.28 35.45
N ARG A 310 32.68 -20.58 34.17
CA ARG A 310 33.62 -21.60 33.72
C ARG A 310 35.04 -21.05 33.80
N ILE A 311 35.84 -21.56 34.70
CA ILE A 311 37.24 -21.20 34.86
C ILE A 311 38.09 -22.24 34.08
N LEU A 312 38.81 -21.78 33.07
CA LEU A 312 39.75 -22.60 32.28
C LEU A 312 41.15 -22.33 32.81
N LEU A 313 41.83 -23.37 33.31
CA LEU A 313 43.23 -23.33 33.71
C LEU A 313 44.06 -23.82 32.52
N LYS A 314 45.08 -23.07 32.14
CA LYS A 314 46.03 -23.43 31.11
C LYS A 314 47.39 -23.72 31.73
#